data_efc8dcefe7a450145d0811ec287abc23
#
_entry.id   efc8dcefe7a450145d0811ec287abc23
#
_cell.length_a   1.000
_cell.length_b   1.000
_cell.length_c   1.000
_cell.angle_alpha   90.00
_cell.angle_beta   90.00
_cell.angle_gamma   90.00
#
_symmetry.space_group_name_H-M   'P 1'
#
loop_
_entity.id
_entity.type
_entity.pdbx_description
1 polymer ?
#
loop_
_entity_poly.entity_id
_entity_poly.type
_entity_poly.pdbx_seq_one_letter_code
_entity_poly.pdbx_strand_id
1 'polypeptide(L)'
;VSTYREIIGKKIKIVSSDPSTGIDGEMWYNSTDGKLRGLGIVEAFVSQTNMPTKTAYNTSFGQAVPTTVSAGGMAGPGPAPTSAVFEFNGSGWASGGTLPSSGKESPRGFGTLTAGAIAGGSPGASPAGSTTTSEYDGSSWTAGGALPTAVQGAHTWGTQTAGFLTGGRGNGPPFPKESASYTYNGTAWTGSTAMPAGRQFGGSSSSSPQTSALVFNGQNPSSTNDTIEWDGSSWTTAPNVSFTATQVASGGTATAALSAGGDTPPGAMGSASSKYDGTSWTAGASLGTARRSNTGQGATGTSSMVMGGDTNAGSPPQYTTAAEEYNFSTNTVTAGAWASGGAMGSAGYNISGVGPQTAGLGFARYTAPNKNNGLTEEYNGSAWSEQGDLSTGRMDATGFGTQTAAVCAGGKQDPGSAVANTEEYGGSSWTAGEALPGARRGAAGIGILTAGVVAGGDTGSATDTSLEYDGTDYSTGGTLNTARTGIRGSGILTAGLICGATVATEEYNGTAWTAGGDMLAPTTSFGASSAGTQSASSAFGGPPNKVTTMGYDGTAWSTRPNMATGRAKLGGFGTEPAAVSFGGTTGPTTGVTTTENFTGETETANVTDFSTE
;
A
#
# COMPACT_ATOMS: atom_id res chain seq x y z
N VAL A 1 -12.72 12.22 -34.22
CA VAL A 1 -14.09 12.77 -34.19
C VAL A 1 -14.99 11.75 -34.87
N SER A 2 -15.67 10.91 -34.07
CA SER A 2 -16.64 9.95 -34.59
C SER A 2 -17.78 10.72 -35.23
N THR A 3 -18.04 10.47 -36.50
CA THR A 3 -19.08 11.14 -37.23
C THR A 3 -20.45 10.64 -36.76
N TYR A 4 -21.45 11.50 -36.73
CA TYR A 4 -22.85 11.25 -36.33
C TYR A 4 -23.47 9.95 -36.93
N ARG A 5 -22.89 9.42 -38.00
CA ARG A 5 -23.32 8.17 -38.66
C ARG A 5 -23.06 6.91 -37.84
N GLU A 6 -22.11 6.90 -36.90
CA GLU A 6 -21.76 5.72 -36.11
C GLU A 6 -22.67 5.53 -34.88
N ILE A 7 -23.47 6.54 -34.56
CA ILE A 7 -24.40 6.51 -33.41
C ILE A 7 -25.81 6.03 -33.84
N ILE A 8 -26.11 5.95 -35.14
CA ILE A 8 -27.43 5.55 -35.65
C ILE A 8 -27.70 4.08 -35.34
N GLY A 9 -28.69 3.83 -34.45
CA GLY A 9 -29.16 2.49 -34.09
C GLY A 9 -28.88 2.02 -32.68
N LYS A 10 -28.11 2.76 -31.88
CA LYS A 10 -27.95 2.49 -30.44
C LYS A 10 -28.89 3.38 -29.62
N LYS A 11 -29.66 2.79 -28.72
CA LYS A 11 -30.48 3.55 -27.76
C LYS A 11 -29.57 4.22 -26.75
N ILE A 12 -29.58 5.55 -26.70
CA ILE A 12 -28.92 6.32 -25.64
C ILE A 12 -29.74 6.11 -24.35
N LYS A 13 -29.09 5.67 -23.29
CA LYS A 13 -29.69 5.47 -21.98
C LYS A 13 -30.01 6.85 -21.39
N ILE A 14 -31.23 7.06 -20.93
CA ILE A 14 -31.62 8.28 -20.20
C ILE A 14 -31.57 7.96 -18.72
N VAL A 15 -30.81 8.75 -17.95
CA VAL A 15 -30.61 8.60 -16.51
C VAL A 15 -30.83 9.94 -15.81
N SER A 16 -31.19 9.93 -14.53
CA SER A 16 -31.31 11.14 -13.72
C SER A 16 -30.01 11.52 -12.99
N SER A 17 -29.03 10.62 -12.97
CA SER A 17 -27.70 10.84 -12.42
C SER A 17 -26.68 10.03 -13.24
N ASP A 18 -25.43 10.46 -13.25
CA ASP A 18 -24.37 9.74 -13.95
C ASP A 18 -24.15 8.36 -13.30
N PRO A 19 -23.92 7.30 -14.10
CA PRO A 19 -23.54 6.00 -13.58
C PRO A 19 -22.24 6.09 -12.77
N SER A 20 -22.21 5.48 -11.60
CA SER A 20 -21.00 5.37 -10.77
C SER A 20 -19.99 4.37 -11.35
N THR A 21 -20.46 3.45 -12.19
CA THR A 21 -19.67 2.47 -12.93
C THR A 21 -20.21 2.38 -14.34
N GLY A 22 -19.36 2.26 -15.34
CA GLY A 22 -19.75 2.14 -16.73
C GLY A 22 -18.67 1.47 -17.56
N ILE A 23 -19.00 1.15 -18.82
CA ILE A 23 -18.08 0.57 -19.78
C ILE A 23 -17.53 1.70 -20.66
N ASP A 24 -16.27 1.62 -21.02
CA ASP A 24 -15.63 2.56 -21.93
C ASP A 24 -16.43 2.74 -23.22
N GLY A 25 -16.66 3.99 -23.62
CA GLY A 25 -17.49 4.35 -24.75
C GLY A 25 -19.01 4.27 -24.49
N GLU A 26 -19.45 3.95 -23.27
CA GLU A 26 -20.88 4.07 -22.89
C GLU A 26 -21.31 5.52 -22.93
N MET A 27 -22.44 5.81 -23.59
CA MET A 27 -23.02 7.14 -23.69
C MET A 27 -24.41 7.15 -23.07
N TRP A 28 -24.73 8.22 -22.36
CA TRP A 28 -26.06 8.45 -21.75
C TRP A 28 -26.46 9.90 -21.82
N TYR A 29 -27.76 10.15 -21.74
CA TYR A 29 -28.30 11.49 -21.54
C TYR A 29 -28.69 11.67 -20.06
N ASN A 30 -28.05 12.61 -19.38
CA ASN A 30 -28.41 12.98 -18.02
C ASN A 30 -29.59 13.95 -18.07
N SER A 31 -30.77 13.47 -17.67
CA SER A 31 -32.02 14.25 -17.76
C SER A 31 -32.11 15.36 -16.71
N THR A 32 -31.32 15.28 -15.64
CA THR A 32 -31.26 16.32 -14.60
C THR A 32 -30.48 17.54 -15.09
N ASP A 33 -29.33 17.29 -15.74
CA ASP A 33 -28.44 18.34 -16.22
C ASP A 33 -28.71 18.75 -17.67
N GLY A 34 -29.53 17.97 -18.40
CA GLY A 34 -29.85 18.20 -19.79
C GLY A 34 -28.68 17.95 -20.75
N LYS A 35 -27.73 17.10 -20.38
CA LYS A 35 -26.48 16.89 -21.12
C LYS A 35 -26.34 15.46 -21.64
N LEU A 36 -25.78 15.35 -22.85
CA LEU A 36 -25.26 14.08 -23.37
C LEU A 36 -23.85 13.88 -22.79
N ARG A 37 -23.64 12.74 -22.16
CA ARG A 37 -22.37 12.38 -21.50
C ARG A 37 -21.88 11.01 -21.94
N GLY A 38 -20.60 10.77 -21.77
CA GLY A 38 -19.98 9.47 -21.99
C GLY A 38 -18.80 9.25 -21.05
N LEU A 39 -18.43 8.00 -20.87
CA LEU A 39 -17.19 7.66 -20.19
C LEU A 39 -16.02 7.84 -21.15
N GLY A 40 -15.10 8.70 -20.79
CA GLY A 40 -13.84 8.91 -21.49
C GLY A 40 -12.74 8.04 -20.89
N ILE A 41 -11.83 7.55 -21.72
CA ILE A 41 -10.61 6.91 -21.28
C ILE A 41 -9.63 8.00 -20.84
N VAL A 42 -9.09 7.89 -19.64
CA VAL A 42 -7.95 8.67 -19.18
C VAL A 42 -6.74 7.77 -19.10
N GLU A 43 -5.68 8.17 -19.79
CA GLU A 43 -4.36 7.56 -19.66
C GLU A 43 -3.55 8.38 -18.67
N ALA A 44 -3.14 7.78 -17.58
CA ALA A 44 -2.31 8.44 -16.58
C ALA A 44 -1.43 7.44 -15.82
N PHE A 45 -0.27 7.92 -15.37
CA PHE A 45 0.41 7.30 -14.23
C PHE A 45 -0.15 7.90 -12.94
N VAL A 46 -0.73 7.06 -12.12
CA VAL A 46 -1.31 7.44 -10.83
C VAL A 46 -0.36 6.99 -9.72
N SER A 47 -0.06 7.90 -8.80
CA SER A 47 0.79 7.58 -7.64
C SER A 47 0.14 6.52 -6.78
N GLN A 48 0.91 5.51 -6.44
CA GLN A 48 0.54 4.43 -5.53
C GLN A 48 1.29 4.55 -4.20
N THR A 49 0.92 3.73 -3.22
CA THR A 49 1.63 3.65 -1.94
C THR A 49 3.12 3.41 -2.17
N ASN A 50 3.95 4.27 -1.60
CA ASN A 50 5.39 4.21 -1.76
C ASN A 50 5.97 2.90 -1.21
N MET A 51 6.99 2.37 -1.88
CA MET A 51 7.75 1.22 -1.37
C MET A 51 8.37 1.53 0.00
N PRO A 52 8.51 0.53 0.88
CA PRO A 52 9.10 0.72 2.21
C PRO A 52 10.54 1.23 2.20
N THR A 53 11.30 0.93 1.16
CA THR A 53 12.71 1.31 1.03
C THR A 53 12.99 1.87 -0.36
N LYS A 54 13.82 2.92 -0.43
CA LYS A 54 14.33 3.47 -1.69
C LYS A 54 15.17 2.44 -2.41
N THR A 55 14.82 2.11 -3.65
CA THR A 55 15.56 1.15 -4.47
C THR A 55 15.67 1.59 -5.93
N ALA A 56 16.80 1.21 -6.55
CA ALA A 56 16.99 1.26 -7.99
C ALA A 56 17.67 -0.03 -8.46
N TYR A 57 17.64 -0.35 -9.74
CA TYR A 57 18.18 -1.60 -10.28
C TYR A 57 17.56 -2.86 -9.65
N ASN A 58 16.39 -2.74 -9.06
CA ASN A 58 15.57 -3.85 -8.57
C ASN A 58 14.91 -4.58 -9.74
N THR A 59 14.35 -5.74 -9.47
CA THR A 59 13.48 -6.46 -10.40
C THR A 59 12.07 -6.59 -9.87
N SER A 60 11.15 -6.87 -10.75
CA SER A 60 9.77 -7.20 -10.40
C SER A 60 9.31 -8.46 -11.11
N PHE A 61 8.33 -9.10 -10.52
CA PHE A 61 7.54 -10.19 -11.11
C PHE A 61 6.14 -10.22 -10.48
N GLY A 62 5.24 -11.00 -11.05
CA GLY A 62 3.81 -10.98 -10.76
C GLY A 62 3.07 -10.67 -12.07
N GLN A 63 2.05 -11.42 -12.43
CA GLN A 63 1.41 -11.30 -13.74
C GLN A 63 0.19 -10.39 -13.76
N ALA A 64 -0.12 -9.72 -12.65
CA ALA A 64 -1.30 -8.86 -12.55
C ALA A 64 -1.04 -7.65 -11.64
N VAL A 65 -1.46 -6.46 -12.06
CA VAL A 65 -1.79 -5.36 -11.16
C VAL A 65 -3.20 -5.69 -10.62
N PRO A 66 -3.46 -5.56 -9.33
CA PRO A 66 -2.68 -4.79 -8.36
C PRO A 66 -1.62 -5.59 -7.57
N THR A 67 -1.26 -6.82 -7.93
CA THR A 67 -0.33 -7.62 -7.15
C THR A 67 1.02 -7.78 -7.85
N THR A 68 2.11 -7.37 -7.21
CA THR A 68 3.47 -7.47 -7.75
C THR A 68 4.52 -7.64 -6.65
N VAL A 69 5.66 -8.21 -7.02
CA VAL A 69 6.83 -8.32 -6.16
C VAL A 69 7.93 -7.39 -6.66
N SER A 70 8.58 -6.67 -5.75
CA SER A 70 9.84 -5.96 -5.99
C SER A 70 10.96 -6.64 -5.20
N ALA A 71 12.04 -7.04 -5.85
CA ALA A 71 13.12 -7.81 -5.23
C ALA A 71 14.49 -7.29 -5.58
N GLY A 72 15.40 -7.25 -4.59
CA GLY A 72 16.79 -6.87 -4.75
C GLY A 72 16.98 -5.40 -5.17
N GLY A 73 18.02 -5.13 -5.94
CA GLY A 73 18.42 -3.79 -6.36
C GLY A 73 19.45 -3.16 -5.44
N MET A 74 19.63 -1.85 -5.59
CA MET A 74 20.53 -1.01 -4.79
C MET A 74 19.68 -0.19 -3.82
N ALA A 75 20.01 -0.17 -2.53
CA ALA A 75 19.27 0.55 -1.50
C ALA A 75 20.14 1.61 -0.81
N GLY A 76 19.50 2.72 -0.37
CA GLY A 76 20.15 3.75 0.45
C GLY A 76 21.00 4.76 -0.30
N PRO A 77 21.69 5.66 0.43
CA PRO A 77 22.53 6.71 -0.17
C PRO A 77 23.86 6.18 -0.72
N GLY A 78 24.20 4.90 -0.54
CA GLY A 78 25.40 4.25 -1.05
C GLY A 78 25.06 3.10 -1.99
N PRO A 79 25.98 2.70 -2.90
CA PRO A 79 25.74 1.63 -3.88
C PRO A 79 25.82 0.24 -3.24
N ALA A 80 24.98 -0.04 -2.24
CA ALA A 80 24.92 -1.35 -1.58
C ALA A 80 23.74 -2.17 -2.12
N PRO A 81 23.98 -3.35 -2.71
CA PRO A 81 22.90 -4.25 -3.09
C PRO A 81 22.08 -4.70 -1.88
N THR A 82 20.76 -4.78 -2.07
CA THR A 82 19.84 -5.23 -1.03
C THR A 82 19.29 -6.63 -1.32
N SER A 83 19.02 -7.40 -0.27
CA SER A 83 18.32 -8.68 -0.35
C SER A 83 16.82 -8.52 -0.04
N ALA A 84 16.35 -7.31 0.24
CA ALA A 84 14.96 -7.04 0.58
C ALA A 84 14.00 -7.40 -0.56
N VAL A 85 12.85 -7.96 -0.19
CA VAL A 85 11.75 -8.27 -1.09
C VAL A 85 10.48 -7.66 -0.52
N PHE A 86 9.69 -7.03 -1.36
CA PHE A 86 8.42 -6.41 -1.01
C PHE A 86 7.33 -6.89 -1.94
N GLU A 87 6.17 -7.16 -1.39
CA GLU A 87 4.96 -7.56 -2.11
C GLU A 87 3.91 -6.45 -2.03
N PHE A 88 3.34 -6.09 -3.16
CA PHE A 88 2.24 -5.15 -3.26
C PHE A 88 0.93 -5.91 -3.44
N ASN A 89 -0.08 -5.62 -2.61
CA ASN A 89 -1.38 -6.29 -2.63
C ASN A 89 -2.50 -5.45 -3.26
N GLY A 90 -2.16 -4.33 -3.91
CA GLY A 90 -3.11 -3.40 -4.49
C GLY A 90 -3.36 -2.16 -3.65
N SER A 91 -2.99 -2.16 -2.38
CA SER A 91 -3.16 -1.01 -1.48
C SER A 91 -1.93 -0.70 -0.64
N GLY A 92 -1.09 -1.69 -0.37
CA GLY A 92 0.11 -1.50 0.44
C GLY A 92 1.18 -2.55 0.18
N TRP A 93 2.35 -2.35 0.80
CA TRP A 93 3.52 -3.19 0.69
C TRP A 93 3.72 -4.03 1.95
N ALA A 94 3.93 -5.31 1.78
CA ALA A 94 4.34 -6.26 2.82
C ALA A 94 5.78 -6.75 2.55
N SER A 95 6.42 -7.38 3.54
CA SER A 95 7.70 -8.06 3.33
C SER A 95 7.48 -9.41 2.67
N GLY A 96 8.15 -9.66 1.54
CA GLY A 96 8.21 -10.95 0.85
C GLY A 96 9.43 -11.79 1.25
N GLY A 97 9.91 -11.66 2.49
CA GLY A 97 11.12 -12.35 2.94
C GLY A 97 12.41 -11.67 2.46
N THR A 98 13.49 -12.43 2.40
CA THR A 98 14.81 -11.96 1.95
C THR A 98 15.42 -12.94 0.96
N LEU A 99 16.14 -12.42 -0.05
CA LEU A 99 16.86 -13.26 -1.00
C LEU A 99 17.92 -14.12 -0.28
N PRO A 100 18.13 -15.38 -0.70
CA PRO A 100 19.07 -16.32 -0.05
C PRO A 100 20.54 -15.88 -0.13
N SER A 101 20.89 -15.02 -1.06
CA SER A 101 22.25 -14.48 -1.23
C SER A 101 22.32 -13.03 -0.77
N SER A 102 23.53 -12.52 -0.48
CA SER A 102 23.79 -11.08 -0.39
C SER A 102 23.11 -10.36 -1.56
N GLY A 103 22.52 -9.18 -1.32
CA GLY A 103 21.72 -8.43 -2.30
C GLY A 103 22.25 -8.45 -3.74
N LYS A 104 21.37 -8.26 -4.70
CA LYS A 104 21.68 -8.31 -6.13
C LYS A 104 21.30 -7.02 -6.83
N GLU A 105 22.21 -6.46 -7.60
CA GLU A 105 21.97 -5.37 -8.54
C GLU A 105 21.51 -5.94 -9.89
N SER A 106 20.48 -5.36 -10.50
CA SER A 106 19.96 -5.72 -11.82
C SER A 106 19.68 -7.22 -12.04
N PRO A 107 19.14 -7.96 -11.04
CA PRO A 107 18.60 -9.28 -11.31
C PRO A 107 17.40 -9.17 -12.23
N ARG A 108 16.89 -10.28 -12.77
CA ARG A 108 15.67 -10.29 -13.59
C ARG A 108 14.67 -11.31 -13.08
N GLY A 109 13.43 -10.84 -12.90
CA GLY A 109 12.32 -11.63 -12.34
C GLY A 109 11.34 -12.09 -13.41
N PHE A 110 10.69 -13.22 -13.15
CA PHE A 110 9.60 -13.78 -13.94
C PHE A 110 8.72 -14.66 -13.06
N GLY A 111 7.51 -14.95 -13.52
CA GLY A 111 6.54 -15.76 -12.78
C GLY A 111 5.44 -14.95 -12.09
N THR A 112 4.76 -15.55 -11.12
CA THR A 112 3.63 -14.98 -10.37
C THR A 112 4.01 -14.63 -8.94
N LEU A 113 3.10 -13.97 -8.21
CA LEU A 113 3.27 -13.63 -6.79
C LEU A 113 3.61 -14.85 -5.91
N THR A 114 2.98 -16.00 -6.19
CA THR A 114 3.13 -17.24 -5.41
C THR A 114 4.01 -18.29 -6.06
N ALA A 115 4.56 -18.01 -7.26
CA ALA A 115 5.46 -18.89 -7.98
C ALA A 115 6.36 -18.05 -8.91
N GLY A 116 7.30 -17.34 -8.30
CA GLY A 116 8.21 -16.43 -8.98
C GLY A 116 9.63 -16.95 -9.02
N ALA A 117 10.45 -16.38 -9.87
CA ALA A 117 11.89 -16.62 -9.90
C ALA A 117 12.66 -15.36 -10.26
N ILE A 118 13.89 -15.24 -9.77
CA ILE A 118 14.85 -14.24 -10.20
C ILE A 118 16.13 -14.93 -10.66
N ALA A 119 16.75 -14.41 -11.71
CA ALA A 119 17.97 -14.97 -12.30
C ALA A 119 19.00 -13.89 -12.58
N GLY A 120 20.28 -14.26 -12.51
CA GLY A 120 21.40 -13.36 -12.79
C GLY A 120 21.57 -12.26 -11.75
N GLY A 121 21.96 -11.07 -12.21
CA GLY A 121 22.27 -9.89 -11.38
C GLY A 121 23.69 -9.89 -10.87
N SER A 122 24.14 -8.76 -10.30
CA SER A 122 25.47 -8.62 -9.70
C SER A 122 25.40 -8.75 -8.18
N PRO A 123 26.24 -9.56 -7.53
CA PRO A 123 26.23 -9.75 -6.08
C PRO A 123 26.95 -8.63 -5.28
N GLY A 124 27.35 -7.54 -5.93
CA GLY A 124 28.06 -6.43 -5.27
C GLY A 124 28.32 -5.27 -6.20
N ALA A 125 29.09 -4.28 -5.75
CA ALA A 125 29.51 -3.12 -6.57
C ALA A 125 30.42 -3.49 -7.76
N SER A 126 30.71 -4.75 -7.95
CA SER A 126 31.44 -5.28 -9.12
C SER A 126 30.48 -5.44 -10.29
N PRO A 127 30.89 -5.05 -11.51
CA PRO A 127 30.06 -5.24 -12.70
C PRO A 127 29.95 -6.72 -13.15
N ALA A 128 30.33 -7.66 -12.31
CA ALA A 128 30.27 -9.08 -12.59
C ALA A 128 28.89 -9.64 -12.42
N GLY A 129 28.27 -10.13 -13.49
CA GLY A 129 27.00 -10.86 -13.44
C GLY A 129 27.10 -12.17 -12.62
N SER A 130 25.96 -12.78 -12.35
CA SER A 130 25.82 -14.02 -11.60
C SER A 130 25.13 -15.09 -12.44
N THR A 131 25.39 -16.36 -12.10
CA THR A 131 24.68 -17.53 -12.65
C THR A 131 23.53 -17.98 -11.77
N THR A 132 23.34 -17.37 -10.60
CA THR A 132 22.36 -17.85 -9.61
C THR A 132 20.92 -17.61 -10.06
N THR A 133 20.07 -18.59 -9.80
CA THR A 133 18.60 -18.47 -9.84
C THR A 133 18.07 -18.68 -8.42
N SER A 134 17.07 -17.91 -8.03
CA SER A 134 16.34 -18.10 -6.77
C SER A 134 14.86 -18.18 -7.09
N GLU A 135 14.16 -19.11 -6.47
CA GLU A 135 12.74 -19.38 -6.65
C GLU A 135 11.94 -18.96 -5.43
N TYR A 136 10.76 -18.40 -5.65
CA TYR A 136 9.85 -17.89 -4.65
C TYR A 136 8.54 -18.67 -4.67
N ASP A 137 8.07 -19.11 -3.51
CA ASP A 137 6.83 -19.88 -3.33
C ASP A 137 5.65 -19.05 -2.78
N GLY A 138 5.81 -17.71 -2.68
CA GLY A 138 4.84 -16.81 -2.04
C GLY A 138 5.16 -16.51 -0.58
N SER A 139 6.18 -17.14 0.01
CA SER A 139 6.57 -16.91 1.41
C SER A 139 8.08 -17.01 1.62
N SER A 140 8.73 -17.90 0.91
CA SER A 140 10.16 -18.22 1.08
C SER A 140 10.90 -18.37 -0.23
N TRP A 141 12.23 -18.23 -0.14
CA TRP A 141 13.13 -18.33 -1.28
C TRP A 141 13.98 -19.59 -1.21
N THR A 142 14.08 -20.30 -2.32
CA THR A 142 14.96 -21.47 -2.49
C THR A 142 15.91 -21.27 -3.68
N ALA A 143 17.01 -22.03 -3.70
CA ALA A 143 17.93 -22.00 -4.84
C ALA A 143 17.38 -22.82 -6.00
N GLY A 144 17.30 -22.20 -7.19
CA GLY A 144 16.99 -22.86 -8.45
C GLY A 144 18.25 -23.26 -9.24
N GLY A 145 18.05 -23.84 -10.42
CA GLY A 145 19.15 -24.24 -11.32
C GLY A 145 19.98 -23.05 -11.79
N ALA A 146 21.31 -23.23 -11.84
CA ALA A 146 22.23 -22.16 -12.25
C ALA A 146 22.17 -21.88 -13.76
N LEU A 147 22.24 -20.60 -14.15
CA LEU A 147 22.41 -20.18 -15.54
C LEU A 147 23.74 -20.71 -16.10
N PRO A 148 23.80 -21.12 -17.38
CA PRO A 148 25.02 -21.51 -18.03
C PRO A 148 26.05 -20.38 -18.15
N THR A 149 25.58 -19.12 -18.23
CA THR A 149 26.44 -17.93 -18.35
C THR A 149 26.03 -16.88 -17.32
N ALA A 150 27.01 -16.28 -16.66
CA ALA A 150 26.76 -15.21 -15.69
C ALA A 150 26.38 -13.91 -16.39
N VAL A 151 25.24 -13.34 -16.03
CA VAL A 151 24.70 -12.11 -16.65
C VAL A 151 24.04 -11.19 -15.63
N GLN A 152 23.94 -9.91 -16.00
CA GLN A 152 23.09 -8.91 -15.32
C GLN A 152 22.33 -8.08 -16.34
N GLY A 153 21.18 -7.50 -15.94
CA GLY A 153 20.39 -6.65 -16.82
C GLY A 153 19.91 -7.34 -18.10
N ALA A 154 19.66 -8.65 -18.04
CA ALA A 154 19.06 -9.46 -19.11
C ALA A 154 17.57 -9.13 -19.29
N HIS A 155 16.87 -9.89 -20.12
CA HIS A 155 15.43 -9.80 -20.35
C HIS A 155 14.80 -11.13 -19.96
N THR A 156 13.66 -11.10 -19.26
CA THR A 156 12.99 -12.31 -18.77
C THR A 156 11.48 -12.23 -18.91
N TRP A 157 10.85 -13.38 -19.07
CA TRP A 157 9.40 -13.57 -19.07
C TRP A 157 9.06 -15.04 -18.79
N GLY A 158 7.76 -15.35 -18.71
CA GLY A 158 7.25 -16.70 -18.48
C GLY A 158 6.83 -16.97 -17.05
N THR A 159 6.69 -18.24 -16.71
CA THR A 159 6.36 -18.72 -15.37
C THR A 159 7.58 -19.35 -14.70
N GLN A 160 7.52 -19.60 -13.38
CA GLN A 160 8.60 -20.27 -12.64
C GLN A 160 9.01 -21.61 -13.27
N THR A 161 8.04 -22.36 -13.81
CA THR A 161 8.28 -23.68 -14.44
C THR A 161 8.41 -23.64 -15.97
N ALA A 162 8.24 -22.47 -16.59
CA ALA A 162 8.40 -22.24 -18.02
C ALA A 162 8.91 -20.81 -18.24
N GLY A 163 10.13 -20.51 -17.77
CA GLY A 163 10.76 -19.21 -17.84
C GLY A 163 11.69 -19.07 -19.04
N PHE A 164 11.94 -17.82 -19.45
CA PHE A 164 12.87 -17.47 -20.51
C PHE A 164 13.78 -16.35 -20.06
N LEU A 165 15.05 -16.43 -20.40
CA LEU A 165 16.04 -15.37 -20.19
C LEU A 165 16.87 -15.19 -21.45
N THR A 166 17.10 -13.93 -21.85
CA THR A 166 17.93 -13.63 -23.02
C THR A 166 18.76 -12.37 -22.81
N GLY A 167 19.94 -12.35 -23.42
CA GLY A 167 20.82 -11.20 -23.41
C GLY A 167 21.42 -10.87 -22.05
N GLY A 168 21.61 -9.59 -21.82
CA GLY A 168 22.24 -9.06 -20.62
C GLY A 168 23.70 -8.67 -20.85
N ARG A 169 24.34 -8.28 -19.76
CA ARG A 169 25.75 -7.92 -19.69
C ARG A 169 26.53 -9.10 -19.14
N GLY A 170 27.47 -9.58 -19.92
CA GLY A 170 28.40 -10.65 -19.55
C GLY A 170 29.52 -10.18 -18.63
N ASN A 171 30.31 -11.13 -18.15
CA ASN A 171 31.43 -10.90 -17.24
C ASN A 171 32.74 -10.56 -17.98
N GLY A 172 33.58 -9.82 -17.29
CA GLY A 172 34.94 -9.46 -17.72
C GLY A 172 35.00 -8.34 -18.75
N PRO A 173 36.01 -7.44 -18.67
CA PRO A 173 36.20 -6.41 -19.67
C PRO A 173 36.44 -7.03 -21.06
N PRO A 174 35.79 -6.49 -22.12
CA PRO A 174 35.02 -5.25 -22.21
C PRO A 174 33.54 -5.34 -21.81
N PHE A 175 33.13 -6.32 -21.01
CA PHE A 175 31.73 -6.54 -20.58
C PHE A 175 30.78 -6.72 -21.79
N PRO A 176 30.85 -7.86 -22.47
CA PRO A 176 30.11 -8.08 -23.69
C PRO A 176 28.60 -7.99 -23.47
N LYS A 177 27.88 -7.50 -24.48
CA LYS A 177 26.43 -7.60 -24.55
C LYS A 177 26.10 -8.98 -25.09
N GLU A 178 25.46 -9.80 -24.26
CA GLU A 178 25.14 -11.17 -24.61
C GLU A 178 23.93 -11.22 -25.57
N SER A 179 23.95 -12.20 -26.48
CA SER A 179 22.81 -12.57 -27.31
C SER A 179 22.23 -13.93 -26.94
N ALA A 180 22.91 -14.67 -26.09
CA ALA A 180 22.50 -16.01 -25.67
C ALA A 180 21.12 -16.00 -25.02
N SER A 181 20.35 -17.05 -25.31
CA SER A 181 19.01 -17.25 -24.77
C SER A 181 18.90 -18.62 -24.10
N TYR A 182 18.09 -18.68 -23.05
CA TYR A 182 17.89 -19.87 -22.24
C TYR A 182 16.43 -20.02 -21.85
N THR A 183 15.93 -21.26 -21.86
CA THR A 183 14.64 -21.65 -21.31
C THR A 183 14.83 -22.31 -19.95
N TYR A 184 13.93 -22.05 -19.01
CA TYR A 184 13.87 -22.64 -17.67
C TYR A 184 12.66 -23.56 -17.54
N ASN A 185 12.87 -24.77 -16.97
CA ASN A 185 11.81 -25.76 -16.79
C ASN A 185 11.38 -25.95 -15.33
N GLY A 186 11.78 -25.04 -14.42
CA GLY A 186 11.55 -25.14 -12.99
C GLY A 186 12.69 -25.82 -12.22
N THR A 187 13.71 -26.36 -12.92
CA THR A 187 14.87 -27.00 -12.26
C THR A 187 16.19 -26.68 -12.95
N ALA A 188 16.19 -26.50 -14.27
CA ALA A 188 17.40 -26.29 -15.05
C ALA A 188 17.19 -25.34 -16.23
N TRP A 189 18.27 -24.66 -16.61
CA TRP A 189 18.34 -23.82 -17.80
C TRP A 189 18.91 -24.61 -18.99
N THR A 190 18.25 -24.48 -20.14
CA THR A 190 18.67 -25.08 -21.41
C THR A 190 18.86 -23.98 -22.46
N GLY A 191 19.88 -24.10 -23.30
CA GLY A 191 20.11 -23.15 -24.40
C GLY A 191 18.97 -23.09 -25.40
N SER A 192 18.65 -21.89 -25.88
CA SER A 192 17.64 -21.61 -26.90
C SER A 192 18.23 -20.77 -28.04
N THR A 193 17.45 -20.45 -29.07
CA THR A 193 17.86 -19.62 -30.21
C THR A 193 18.27 -18.23 -29.72
N ALA A 194 19.54 -17.86 -29.98
CA ALA A 194 20.10 -16.57 -29.58
C ALA A 194 19.42 -15.40 -30.31
N MET A 195 19.36 -14.22 -29.66
CA MET A 195 18.95 -12.98 -30.32
C MET A 195 19.89 -12.65 -31.50
N PRO A 196 19.38 -11.91 -32.51
CA PRO A 196 20.21 -11.49 -33.66
C PRO A 196 21.44 -10.66 -33.26
N ALA A 197 21.37 -9.93 -32.16
CA ALA A 197 22.48 -9.15 -31.62
C ALA A 197 22.39 -9.06 -30.09
N GLY A 198 23.56 -8.90 -29.43
CA GLY A 198 23.63 -8.77 -27.97
C GLY A 198 22.96 -7.49 -27.48
N ARG A 199 22.13 -7.59 -26.41
CA ARG A 199 21.36 -6.49 -25.84
C ARG A 199 21.32 -6.56 -24.32
N GLN A 200 21.42 -5.41 -23.65
CA GLN A 200 21.36 -5.30 -22.20
C GLN A 200 20.45 -4.15 -21.75
N PHE A 201 19.93 -4.21 -20.52
CA PHE A 201 19.20 -3.12 -19.85
C PHE A 201 18.00 -2.56 -20.63
N GLY A 202 17.35 -3.38 -21.46
CA GLY A 202 16.08 -3.06 -22.10
C GLY A 202 14.88 -3.55 -21.30
N GLY A 203 13.70 -3.40 -21.90
CA GLY A 203 12.45 -3.96 -21.44
C GLY A 203 12.10 -5.27 -22.12
N SER A 204 11.17 -6.00 -21.52
CA SER A 204 10.52 -7.17 -22.10
C SER A 204 9.04 -7.21 -21.72
N SER A 205 8.23 -7.90 -22.50
CA SER A 205 6.84 -8.20 -22.16
C SER A 205 6.80 -9.29 -21.08
N SER A 206 7.01 -8.89 -19.83
CA SER A 206 7.33 -9.76 -18.69
C SER A 206 6.22 -10.76 -18.30
N SER A 207 4.96 -10.49 -18.69
CA SER A 207 3.80 -11.36 -18.45
C SER A 207 3.46 -12.27 -19.65
N SER A 208 4.35 -12.36 -20.60
CA SER A 208 4.24 -13.25 -21.75
C SER A 208 4.50 -14.72 -21.39
N PRO A 209 3.92 -15.69 -22.11
CA PRO A 209 4.33 -17.08 -22.00
C PRO A 209 5.75 -17.30 -22.56
N GLN A 210 6.40 -18.39 -22.19
CA GLN A 210 7.75 -18.74 -22.67
C GLN A 210 7.87 -18.72 -24.21
N THR A 211 6.78 -19.01 -24.92
CA THR A 211 6.72 -19.17 -26.37
C THR A 211 6.42 -17.90 -27.17
N SER A 212 6.18 -16.76 -26.54
CA SER A 212 5.89 -15.51 -27.26
C SER A 212 6.23 -14.33 -26.40
N ALA A 213 7.10 -13.42 -26.87
CA ALA A 213 7.45 -12.21 -26.12
C ALA A 213 8.08 -11.13 -27.00
N LEU A 214 8.12 -9.91 -26.48
CA LEU A 214 8.86 -8.78 -27.03
C LEU A 214 10.09 -8.46 -26.17
N VAL A 215 11.16 -8.05 -26.82
CA VAL A 215 12.31 -7.38 -26.20
C VAL A 215 12.50 -6.04 -26.91
N PHE A 216 12.54 -4.96 -26.16
CA PHE A 216 12.54 -3.61 -26.69
C PHE A 216 13.42 -2.65 -25.88
N ASN A 217 13.80 -1.51 -26.47
CA ASN A 217 14.74 -0.56 -25.90
C ASN A 217 16.09 -1.22 -25.51
N GLY A 218 16.84 -0.62 -24.60
CA GLY A 218 18.10 -1.15 -24.12
C GLY A 218 19.31 -0.68 -24.91
N GLN A 219 20.42 -1.38 -24.80
CA GLN A 219 21.70 -1.01 -25.43
C GLN A 219 22.21 -2.08 -26.40
N ASN A 220 22.39 -1.68 -27.70
CA ASN A 220 22.88 -2.52 -28.79
C ASN A 220 23.37 -1.68 -30.01
N PRO A 221 24.64 -1.38 -30.22
CA PRO A 221 25.70 -1.16 -29.25
C PRO A 221 25.49 0.09 -28.39
N SER A 222 24.71 1.07 -28.89
CA SER A 222 24.23 2.27 -28.19
C SER A 222 22.79 2.07 -27.71
N SER A 223 22.25 3.04 -26.98
CA SER A 223 20.83 3.04 -26.64
C SER A 223 19.96 2.97 -27.89
N THR A 224 18.91 2.15 -27.87
CA THR A 224 18.05 1.88 -29.01
C THR A 224 16.57 1.95 -28.64
N ASN A 225 15.72 2.11 -29.64
CA ASN A 225 14.27 1.93 -29.56
C ASN A 225 13.77 0.71 -30.33
N ASP A 226 14.71 -0.13 -30.82
CA ASP A 226 14.35 -1.35 -31.58
C ASP A 226 13.52 -2.31 -30.74
N THR A 227 12.59 -2.97 -31.39
CA THR A 227 11.83 -4.09 -30.84
C THR A 227 12.09 -5.34 -31.67
N ILE A 228 12.30 -6.46 -30.98
CA ILE A 228 12.33 -7.80 -31.56
C ILE A 228 11.30 -8.67 -30.86
N GLU A 229 10.71 -9.58 -31.64
CA GLU A 229 9.67 -10.49 -31.19
C GLU A 229 10.16 -11.94 -31.23
N TRP A 230 9.83 -12.70 -30.18
CA TRP A 230 10.05 -14.13 -30.04
C TRP A 230 8.74 -14.89 -30.30
N ASP A 231 8.76 -15.87 -31.23
CA ASP A 231 7.60 -16.68 -31.61
C ASP A 231 7.61 -18.10 -31.02
N GLY A 232 8.53 -18.39 -30.09
CA GLY A 232 8.75 -19.73 -29.54
C GLY A 232 9.86 -20.52 -30.22
N SER A 233 10.38 -20.06 -31.38
CA SER A 233 11.40 -20.74 -32.16
C SER A 233 12.44 -19.79 -32.77
N SER A 234 12.03 -18.60 -33.15
CA SER A 234 12.85 -17.63 -33.87
C SER A 234 12.60 -16.18 -33.43
N TRP A 235 13.53 -15.30 -33.77
CA TRP A 235 13.44 -13.88 -33.53
C TRP A 235 13.12 -13.13 -34.83
N THR A 236 12.17 -12.20 -34.76
CA THR A 236 11.79 -11.32 -35.87
C THR A 236 11.81 -9.85 -35.41
N THR A 237 11.92 -8.92 -36.37
CA THR A 237 11.86 -7.49 -36.09
C THR A 237 10.40 -7.08 -35.95
N ALA A 238 10.08 -6.29 -34.92
CA ALA A 238 8.78 -5.67 -34.70
C ALA A 238 8.90 -4.13 -34.78
N PRO A 239 7.79 -3.37 -34.87
CA PRO A 239 7.81 -1.92 -34.86
C PRO A 239 8.53 -1.33 -33.63
N ASN A 240 9.23 -0.21 -33.81
CA ASN A 240 10.06 0.39 -32.80
C ASN A 240 9.23 1.16 -31.74
N VAL A 241 9.72 1.15 -30.50
CA VAL A 241 9.22 2.01 -29.41
C VAL A 241 9.31 3.48 -29.83
N SER A 242 8.38 4.31 -29.36
CA SER A 242 8.33 5.74 -29.73
C SER A 242 9.50 6.59 -29.19
N PHE A 243 10.32 6.05 -28.28
CA PHE A 243 11.49 6.75 -27.69
C PHE A 243 12.68 5.80 -27.50
N THR A 244 13.88 6.37 -27.55
CA THR A 244 15.15 5.64 -27.31
C THR A 244 15.52 5.74 -25.84
N ALA A 245 15.73 4.59 -25.18
CA ALA A 245 16.20 4.55 -23.78
C ALA A 245 16.86 3.22 -23.40
N THR A 246 17.56 3.25 -22.26
CA THR A 246 18.00 2.05 -21.53
C THR A 246 17.43 2.08 -20.11
N GLN A 247 17.49 0.97 -19.37
CA GLN A 247 17.07 0.90 -17.98
C GLN A 247 15.60 1.32 -17.78
N VAL A 248 14.75 0.96 -18.73
CA VAL A 248 13.31 1.22 -18.71
C VAL A 248 12.58 0.28 -17.76
N ALA A 249 11.45 0.75 -17.21
CA ALA A 249 10.41 -0.13 -16.68
C ALA A 249 9.63 -0.78 -17.83
N SER A 250 9.20 -2.00 -17.64
CA SER A 250 8.45 -2.73 -18.67
C SER A 250 7.45 -3.71 -18.07
N GLY A 251 6.37 -3.97 -18.77
CA GLY A 251 5.33 -4.92 -18.38
C GLY A 251 4.47 -5.34 -19.55
N GLY A 252 3.51 -6.23 -19.28
CA GLY A 252 2.53 -6.69 -20.27
C GLY A 252 2.92 -7.94 -21.04
N THR A 253 2.20 -8.21 -22.12
CA THR A 253 2.32 -9.38 -22.98
C THR A 253 2.89 -9.02 -24.36
N ALA A 254 3.18 -10.02 -25.18
CA ALA A 254 3.64 -9.82 -26.58
C ALA A 254 2.66 -9.03 -27.45
N THR A 255 1.39 -8.99 -27.11
CA THR A 255 0.35 -8.24 -27.84
C THR A 255 -0.12 -6.97 -27.14
N ALA A 256 0.33 -6.73 -25.89
CA ALA A 256 -0.05 -5.56 -25.11
C ALA A 256 1.04 -5.24 -24.08
N ALA A 257 2.07 -4.50 -24.48
CA ALA A 257 3.24 -4.19 -23.65
C ALA A 257 3.35 -2.69 -23.33
N LEU A 258 4.05 -2.37 -22.23
CA LEU A 258 4.41 -1.02 -21.81
C LEU A 258 5.92 -0.89 -21.68
N SER A 259 6.48 0.24 -22.15
CA SER A 259 7.81 0.74 -21.85
C SER A 259 7.70 2.12 -21.21
N ALA A 260 8.39 2.36 -20.08
CA ALA A 260 8.28 3.64 -19.39
C ALA A 260 9.58 4.09 -18.73
N GLY A 261 9.87 5.39 -18.80
CA GLY A 261 11.05 6.03 -18.19
C GLY A 261 12.36 5.61 -18.84
N GLY A 262 13.40 5.49 -18.03
CA GLY A 262 14.72 5.03 -18.45
C GLY A 262 15.75 6.15 -18.63
N ASP A 263 16.96 5.75 -19.03
CA ASP A 263 18.07 6.63 -19.37
C ASP A 263 18.02 6.95 -20.86
N THR A 264 17.70 8.19 -21.19
CA THR A 264 17.58 8.69 -22.58
C THR A 264 18.87 9.40 -22.99
N PRO A 265 19.38 9.17 -24.23
CA PRO A 265 20.56 9.89 -24.70
C PRO A 265 20.33 11.41 -24.73
N PRO A 266 21.32 12.24 -24.30
CA PRO A 266 22.68 11.89 -23.85
C PRO A 266 22.84 11.66 -22.32
N GLY A 267 21.98 10.92 -21.65
CA GLY A 267 22.06 10.60 -20.23
C GLY A 267 21.05 11.33 -19.35
N ALA A 268 19.92 11.73 -19.93
CA ALA A 268 18.81 12.36 -19.20
C ALA A 268 17.83 11.30 -18.64
N MET A 269 17.22 11.63 -17.50
CA MET A 269 16.11 10.83 -16.96
C MET A 269 14.87 10.97 -17.85
N GLY A 270 14.30 9.84 -18.28
CA GLY A 270 13.07 9.81 -19.06
C GLY A 270 11.82 9.74 -18.19
N SER A 271 10.75 10.41 -18.63
CA SER A 271 9.38 10.22 -18.12
C SER A 271 8.45 9.63 -19.19
N ALA A 272 8.89 9.57 -20.45
CA ALA A 272 8.09 9.08 -21.55
C ALA A 272 7.65 7.64 -21.35
N SER A 273 6.46 7.31 -21.82
CA SER A 273 6.02 5.93 -21.97
C SER A 273 5.55 5.63 -23.40
N SER A 274 5.54 4.36 -23.72
CA SER A 274 5.02 3.84 -24.98
C SER A 274 4.30 2.53 -24.72
N LYS A 275 3.15 2.35 -25.36
CA LYS A 275 2.32 1.14 -25.27
C LYS A 275 2.24 0.44 -26.62
N TYR A 276 2.27 -0.87 -26.60
CA TYR A 276 2.14 -1.75 -27.76
C TYR A 276 0.74 -2.35 -27.82
N ASP A 277 0.13 -2.33 -28.98
CA ASP A 277 -1.23 -2.84 -29.22
C ASP A 277 -1.29 -4.19 -29.97
N GLY A 278 -0.14 -4.84 -30.13
CA GLY A 278 0.01 -6.06 -30.94
C GLY A 278 0.48 -5.79 -32.37
N THR A 279 0.47 -4.53 -32.82
CA THR A 279 0.85 -4.15 -34.20
C THR A 279 1.78 -2.95 -34.25
N SER A 280 1.67 -2.02 -33.29
CA SER A 280 2.44 -0.77 -33.26
C SER A 280 2.64 -0.25 -31.84
N TRP A 281 3.68 0.59 -31.68
CA TRP A 281 3.90 1.35 -30.48
C TRP A 281 3.35 2.75 -30.60
N THR A 282 2.57 3.18 -29.61
CA THR A 282 2.05 4.54 -29.49
C THR A 282 2.54 5.18 -28.21
N ALA A 283 2.75 6.50 -28.22
CA ALA A 283 3.10 7.25 -27.01
C ALA A 283 1.95 7.15 -26.00
N GLY A 284 2.30 6.91 -24.74
CA GLY A 284 1.38 6.90 -23.60
C GLY A 284 1.58 8.11 -22.70
N ALA A 285 0.87 8.14 -21.56
CA ALA A 285 1.05 9.16 -20.53
C ALA A 285 2.47 9.13 -19.95
N SER A 286 2.98 10.30 -19.55
CA SER A 286 4.30 10.39 -18.92
C SER A 286 4.24 10.01 -17.45
N LEU A 287 5.33 9.43 -16.92
CA LEU A 287 5.56 9.28 -15.48
C LEU A 287 5.48 10.65 -14.79
N GLY A 288 4.91 10.71 -13.61
CA GLY A 288 4.89 11.91 -12.77
C GLY A 288 6.28 12.39 -12.37
N THR A 289 7.25 11.47 -12.27
CA THR A 289 8.65 11.79 -12.01
C THR A 289 9.55 11.04 -12.98
N ALA A 290 10.39 11.78 -13.74
CA ALA A 290 11.39 11.22 -14.63
C ALA A 290 12.41 10.36 -13.85
N ARG A 291 12.68 9.13 -14.31
CA ARG A 291 13.58 8.18 -13.61
C ARG A 291 14.09 7.07 -14.52
N ARG A 292 15.26 6.54 -14.16
CA ARG A 292 15.89 5.36 -14.78
C ARG A 292 16.08 4.24 -13.77
N SER A 293 16.54 3.09 -14.23
CA SER A 293 16.86 1.93 -13.37
C SER A 293 15.68 1.54 -12.48
N ASN A 294 14.48 1.88 -12.95
CA ASN A 294 13.21 1.49 -12.37
C ASN A 294 12.82 0.08 -12.85
N THR A 295 11.89 -0.53 -12.16
CA THR A 295 11.30 -1.79 -12.59
C THR A 295 9.84 -1.60 -12.89
N GLY A 296 9.29 -2.44 -13.75
CA GLY A 296 7.86 -2.43 -14.08
C GLY A 296 7.32 -3.84 -14.17
N GLN A 297 6.05 -3.99 -13.83
CA GLN A 297 5.31 -5.24 -13.95
C GLN A 297 3.84 -4.93 -14.23
N GLY A 298 3.19 -5.78 -15.04
CA GLY A 298 1.77 -5.65 -15.32
C GLY A 298 1.23 -6.77 -16.17
N ALA A 299 -0.06 -7.00 -16.11
CA ALA A 299 -0.74 -8.00 -16.93
C ALA A 299 -0.79 -7.61 -18.41
N THR A 300 -0.92 -6.32 -18.69
CA THR A 300 -1.05 -5.76 -20.04
C THR A 300 -0.33 -4.42 -20.14
N GLY A 301 -0.17 -3.89 -21.34
CA GLY A 301 0.36 -2.54 -21.58
C GLY A 301 -0.54 -1.41 -21.04
N THR A 302 -1.75 -1.73 -20.64
CA THR A 302 -2.75 -0.79 -20.10
C THR A 302 -2.99 -0.95 -18.60
N SER A 303 -2.31 -1.90 -17.95
CA SER A 303 -2.37 -2.15 -16.51
C SER A 303 -1.00 -2.61 -16.05
N SER A 304 -0.15 -1.66 -15.69
CA SER A 304 1.24 -1.89 -15.29
C SER A 304 1.65 -0.95 -14.18
N MET A 305 2.49 -1.42 -13.27
CA MET A 305 3.08 -0.63 -12.21
C MET A 305 4.55 -0.36 -12.50
N VAL A 306 5.00 0.87 -12.24
CA VAL A 306 6.41 1.29 -12.31
C VAL A 306 6.86 1.70 -10.92
N MET A 307 7.97 1.14 -10.44
CA MET A 307 8.40 1.33 -9.06
C MET A 307 9.90 1.53 -8.90
N GLY A 308 10.27 2.33 -7.90
CA GLY A 308 11.66 2.65 -7.59
C GLY A 308 12.36 3.46 -8.69
N GLY A 309 13.65 3.33 -8.74
CA GLY A 309 14.51 3.96 -9.74
C GLY A 309 15.37 5.08 -9.17
N ASP A 310 16.19 5.67 -10.05
CA ASP A 310 17.05 6.81 -9.79
C ASP A 310 16.48 8.05 -10.46
N THR A 311 16.28 9.11 -9.70
CA THR A 311 15.71 10.39 -10.13
C THR A 311 16.74 11.49 -10.36
N ASN A 312 18.04 11.19 -10.19
CA ASN A 312 19.13 12.15 -10.36
C ASN A 312 20.17 11.65 -11.36
N ALA A 313 20.36 12.38 -12.47
CA ALA A 313 21.40 12.09 -13.45
C ALA A 313 22.84 12.34 -12.92
N GLY A 314 22.97 13.05 -11.79
CA GLY A 314 24.25 13.38 -11.17
C GLY A 314 24.77 12.34 -10.20
N SER A 315 25.84 12.68 -9.51
CA SER A 315 26.43 11.87 -8.43
C SER A 315 26.38 12.68 -7.12
N PRO A 316 25.89 12.12 -6.01
CA PRO A 316 25.41 10.74 -5.84
C PRO A 316 24.01 10.50 -6.45
N PRO A 317 23.68 9.24 -6.82
CA PRO A 317 22.36 8.88 -7.31
C PRO A 317 21.29 9.10 -6.23
N GLN A 318 20.07 9.44 -6.65
CA GLN A 318 18.92 9.64 -5.75
C GLN A 318 17.86 8.57 -6.01
N TYR A 319 17.89 7.50 -5.23
CA TYR A 319 16.90 6.45 -5.32
C TYR A 319 15.57 6.88 -4.71
N THR A 320 14.47 6.37 -5.26
CA THR A 320 13.11 6.72 -4.83
C THR A 320 12.34 5.52 -4.29
N THR A 321 11.36 5.80 -3.43
CA THR A 321 10.33 4.84 -3.01
C THR A 321 9.09 4.90 -3.88
N ALA A 322 9.01 5.84 -4.82
CA ALA A 322 7.81 6.10 -5.61
C ALA A 322 7.38 4.86 -6.40
N ALA A 323 6.09 4.58 -6.34
CA ALA A 323 5.40 3.63 -7.17
C ALA A 323 4.29 4.37 -7.93
N GLU A 324 4.14 4.09 -9.21
CA GLU A 324 3.11 4.67 -10.07
C GLU A 324 2.47 3.56 -10.89
N GLU A 325 1.15 3.52 -10.93
CA GLU A 325 0.39 2.60 -11.75
C GLU A 325 -0.01 3.29 -13.05
N TYR A 326 0.25 2.63 -14.19
CA TYR A 326 -0.28 3.05 -15.48
C TYR A 326 -1.75 2.62 -15.56
N ASN A 327 -2.62 3.60 -15.53
CA ASN A 327 -4.05 3.40 -15.55
C ASN A 327 -4.61 3.80 -16.91
N PHE A 328 -5.24 2.82 -17.56
CA PHE A 328 -6.01 3.00 -18.78
C PHE A 328 -7.46 2.64 -18.43
N SER A 329 -8.13 3.54 -17.73
CA SER A 329 -9.40 3.28 -17.09
C SER A 329 -10.41 4.37 -17.40
N THR A 330 -11.68 4.02 -17.35
CA THR A 330 -12.79 4.96 -17.31
C THR A 330 -12.91 5.67 -15.95
N ASN A 331 -12.11 5.26 -14.95
CA ASN A 331 -12.11 5.85 -13.62
C ASN A 331 -10.76 6.53 -13.33
N THR A 332 -10.81 7.65 -12.65
CA THR A 332 -9.63 8.27 -12.03
C THR A 332 -9.49 7.73 -10.63
N VAL A 333 -8.33 7.16 -10.32
CA VAL A 333 -7.95 6.71 -8.98
C VAL A 333 -7.22 7.85 -8.27
N THR A 334 -7.72 8.26 -7.11
CA THR A 334 -7.04 9.22 -6.24
C THR A 334 -6.47 8.46 -5.05
N ALA A 335 -5.15 8.50 -4.90
CA ALA A 335 -4.45 7.83 -3.78
C ALA A 335 -4.92 8.37 -2.44
N GLY A 336 -5.02 7.50 -1.46
CA GLY A 336 -5.32 7.87 -0.08
C GLY A 336 -4.27 8.84 0.49
N ALA A 337 -4.69 9.71 1.40
CA ALA A 337 -3.80 10.70 2.02
C ALA A 337 -4.28 11.14 3.41
N TRP A 338 -3.33 11.64 4.22
CA TRP A 338 -3.64 12.40 5.42
C TRP A 338 -3.64 13.90 5.12
N ALA A 339 -4.65 14.60 5.58
CA ALA A 339 -4.78 16.05 5.48
C ALA A 339 -4.99 16.67 6.87
N SER A 340 -4.56 17.92 7.06
CA SER A 340 -4.79 18.63 8.31
C SER A 340 -6.28 18.83 8.56
N GLY A 341 -6.76 18.47 9.77
CA GLY A 341 -8.09 18.79 10.27
C GLY A 341 -8.09 20.01 11.19
N GLY A 342 -9.27 20.41 11.67
CA GLY A 342 -9.40 21.46 12.68
C GLY A 342 -8.66 21.08 13.97
N ALA A 343 -7.94 22.02 14.57
CA ALA A 343 -7.25 21.79 15.82
C ALA A 343 -8.22 21.60 16.98
N MET A 344 -7.90 20.74 17.95
CA MET A 344 -8.61 20.63 19.23
C MET A 344 -8.54 21.95 20.01
N GLY A 345 -9.55 22.22 20.82
CA GLY A 345 -9.56 23.38 21.72
C GLY A 345 -8.46 23.34 22.78
N SER A 346 -8.08 22.15 23.23
CA SER A 346 -7.04 21.96 24.24
C SER A 346 -6.06 20.84 23.87
N ALA A 347 -4.76 21.09 24.04
CA ALA A 347 -3.71 20.09 23.83
C ALA A 347 -3.85 18.95 24.86
N GLY A 348 -3.62 17.71 24.41
CA GLY A 348 -3.68 16.56 25.30
C GLY A 348 -3.11 15.28 24.70
N TYR A 349 -2.85 14.30 25.57
CA TYR A 349 -2.37 12.97 25.18
C TYR A 349 -2.92 11.88 26.10
N ASN A 350 -2.66 10.61 25.78
CA ASN A 350 -3.33 9.45 26.39
C ASN A 350 -4.86 9.58 26.32
N ILE A 351 -5.35 9.98 25.17
CA ILE A 351 -6.71 10.40 24.89
C ILE A 351 -7.50 9.26 24.22
N SER A 352 -8.76 9.15 24.58
CA SER A 352 -9.71 8.21 23.97
C SER A 352 -10.52 8.90 22.87
N GLY A 353 -10.87 8.13 21.82
CA GLY A 353 -11.70 8.62 20.73
C GLY A 353 -12.64 7.57 20.22
N VAL A 354 -13.87 7.99 19.82
CA VAL A 354 -14.91 7.13 19.26
C VAL A 354 -15.68 7.87 18.15
N GLY A 355 -16.40 7.13 17.33
CA GLY A 355 -17.26 7.64 16.28
C GLY A 355 -16.63 7.67 14.89
N PRO A 356 -17.40 7.97 13.83
CA PRO A 356 -16.91 8.14 12.47
C PRO A 356 -16.17 9.46 12.27
N GLN A 357 -15.43 9.61 11.15
CA GLN A 357 -14.65 10.80 10.82
C GLN A 357 -15.46 12.11 10.86
N THR A 358 -16.72 12.07 10.46
CA THR A 358 -17.62 13.24 10.40
C THR A 358 -18.41 13.50 11.67
N ALA A 359 -18.31 12.62 12.68
CA ALA A 359 -19.02 12.73 13.97
C ALA A 359 -18.23 11.99 15.06
N GLY A 360 -17.08 12.54 15.43
CA GLY A 360 -16.16 11.96 16.41
C GLY A 360 -16.28 12.60 17.79
N LEU A 361 -15.89 11.86 18.81
CA LEU A 361 -15.80 12.31 20.20
C LEU A 361 -14.43 12.01 20.76
N GLY A 362 -13.76 13.01 21.35
CA GLY A 362 -12.49 12.89 22.06
C GLY A 362 -12.66 13.22 23.53
N PHE A 363 -12.17 12.35 24.43
CA PHE A 363 -12.35 12.50 25.89
C PHE A 363 -11.24 11.81 26.69
N ALA A 364 -11.23 12.00 28.01
CA ALA A 364 -10.33 11.33 28.95
C ALA A 364 -8.85 11.49 28.57
N ARG A 365 -8.28 12.65 28.83
CA ARG A 365 -6.92 13.01 28.42
C ARG A 365 -6.07 13.57 29.54
N TYR A 366 -4.75 13.59 29.34
CA TYR A 366 -3.81 14.33 30.15
C TYR A 366 -3.50 15.67 29.49
N THR A 367 -3.63 16.76 30.26
CA THR A 367 -3.27 18.11 29.84
C THR A 367 -2.38 18.77 30.89
N ALA A 368 -1.22 19.30 30.49
CA ALA A 368 -0.36 20.05 31.39
C ALA A 368 -0.92 21.48 31.59
N PRO A 369 -0.87 22.07 32.81
CA PRO A 369 -0.36 21.54 34.06
C PRO A 369 -1.38 20.77 34.93
N ASN A 370 -2.64 20.67 34.50
CA ASN A 370 -3.76 20.17 35.31
C ASN A 370 -3.92 18.63 35.31
N LYS A 371 -2.95 17.93 34.83
CA LYS A 371 -2.71 16.48 34.88
C LYS A 371 -3.84 15.58 34.35
N ASN A 372 -4.95 15.35 35.02
CA ASN A 372 -6.08 14.55 34.52
C ASN A 372 -7.22 15.46 34.22
N ASN A 373 -7.71 15.41 32.96
CA ASN A 373 -8.79 16.30 32.57
C ASN A 373 -9.99 15.49 32.07
N GLY A 374 -11.17 15.90 32.51
CA GLY A 374 -12.45 15.34 32.01
C GLY A 374 -12.88 15.90 30.67
N LEU A 375 -12.10 16.79 30.07
CA LEU A 375 -12.45 17.51 28.85
C LEU A 375 -12.96 16.58 27.76
N THR A 376 -14.11 16.96 27.21
CA THR A 376 -14.77 16.27 26.12
C THR A 376 -14.97 17.24 24.96
N GLU A 377 -14.59 16.83 23.78
CA GLU A 377 -14.77 17.60 22.54
C GLU A 377 -15.39 16.73 21.45
N GLU A 378 -16.34 17.31 20.70
CA GLU A 378 -16.94 16.71 19.52
C GLU A 378 -16.32 17.25 18.25
N TYR A 379 -16.08 16.34 17.28
CA TYR A 379 -15.58 16.64 15.96
C TYR A 379 -16.66 16.46 14.90
N ASN A 380 -16.88 17.47 14.06
CA ASN A 380 -17.91 17.44 13.00
C ASN A 380 -17.34 17.13 11.59
N GLY A 381 -16.12 16.63 11.50
CA GLY A 381 -15.40 16.40 10.23
C GLY A 381 -14.48 17.55 9.83
N SER A 382 -14.62 18.74 10.44
CA SER A 382 -13.81 19.93 10.13
C SER A 382 -13.34 20.70 11.37
N ALA A 383 -14.13 20.73 12.42
CA ALA A 383 -13.83 21.50 13.64
C ALA A 383 -14.22 20.75 14.91
N TRP A 384 -13.56 21.07 16.01
CA TRP A 384 -13.86 20.58 17.35
C TRP A 384 -14.73 21.59 18.10
N SER A 385 -15.64 21.09 18.92
CA SER A 385 -16.47 21.87 19.85
C SER A 385 -16.46 21.24 21.24
N GLU A 386 -16.31 22.06 22.26
CA GLU A 386 -16.31 21.65 23.67
C GLU A 386 -17.72 21.20 24.09
N GLN A 387 -17.79 20.14 24.90
CA GLN A 387 -19.01 19.53 25.43
C GLN A 387 -18.91 19.33 26.94
N GLY A 388 -19.96 18.75 27.57
CA GLY A 388 -19.93 18.43 28.99
C GLY A 388 -18.83 17.43 29.35
N ASP A 389 -18.05 17.76 30.37
CA ASP A 389 -16.90 16.99 30.81
C ASP A 389 -17.28 15.73 31.58
N LEU A 390 -16.38 14.72 31.58
CA LEU A 390 -16.43 13.59 32.50
C LEU A 390 -16.49 14.11 33.96
N SER A 391 -17.33 13.50 34.79
CA SER A 391 -17.41 13.84 36.22
C SER A 391 -16.10 13.58 36.96
N THR A 392 -15.30 12.66 36.46
CA THR A 392 -14.01 12.29 37.01
C THR A 392 -12.93 12.34 35.93
N GLY A 393 -12.03 13.31 35.98
CA GLY A 393 -10.91 13.46 35.06
C GLY A 393 -9.95 12.26 35.13
N ARG A 394 -9.63 11.66 34.00
CA ARG A 394 -8.76 10.49 33.86
C ARG A 394 -8.13 10.38 32.47
N MET A 395 -7.09 9.57 32.34
CA MET A 395 -6.40 9.26 31.09
C MET A 395 -6.28 7.76 30.88
N ASP A 396 -5.84 7.30 29.72
CA ASP A 396 -5.72 5.87 29.37
C ASP A 396 -7.03 5.09 29.58
N ALA A 397 -8.18 5.76 29.49
CA ALA A 397 -9.49 5.14 29.58
C ALA A 397 -9.83 4.39 28.30
N THR A 398 -10.71 3.43 28.42
CA THR A 398 -11.25 2.66 27.30
C THR A 398 -12.48 3.35 26.77
N GLY A 399 -12.52 3.68 25.47
CA GLY A 399 -13.67 4.27 24.80
C GLY A 399 -14.27 3.35 23.76
N PHE A 400 -15.61 3.30 23.68
CA PHE A 400 -16.36 2.67 22.59
C PHE A 400 -17.73 3.35 22.43
N GLY A 401 -18.36 3.19 21.28
CA GLY A 401 -19.65 3.82 20.95
C GLY A 401 -19.58 4.82 19.80
N THR A 402 -20.51 5.77 19.81
CA THR A 402 -20.66 6.82 18.80
C THR A 402 -20.49 8.20 19.43
N GLN A 403 -20.49 9.28 18.64
CA GLN A 403 -20.43 10.65 19.14
C GLN A 403 -21.57 10.97 20.13
N THR A 404 -22.77 10.44 19.93
CA THR A 404 -23.95 10.75 20.74
C THR A 404 -24.32 9.67 21.76
N ALA A 405 -23.61 8.54 21.77
CA ALA A 405 -23.86 7.40 22.66
C ALA A 405 -22.54 6.63 22.89
N ALA A 406 -21.71 7.11 23.82
CA ALA A 406 -20.38 6.56 24.07
C ALA A 406 -20.22 6.10 25.51
N VAL A 407 -19.28 5.19 25.72
CA VAL A 407 -18.83 4.70 27.02
C VAL A 407 -17.38 5.11 27.25
N CYS A 408 -17.09 5.63 28.45
CA CYS A 408 -15.76 5.82 28.99
C CYS A 408 -15.59 4.90 30.19
N ALA A 409 -14.84 3.80 30.05
CA ALA A 409 -14.64 2.80 31.11
C ALA A 409 -13.21 2.77 31.62
N GLY A 410 -13.04 2.70 32.93
CA GLY A 410 -11.75 2.62 33.59
C GLY A 410 -10.87 3.86 33.37
N GLY A 411 -9.58 3.62 33.19
CA GLY A 411 -8.55 4.64 33.05
C GLY A 411 -7.69 4.80 34.28
N LYS A 412 -6.92 5.89 34.30
CA LYS A 412 -5.99 6.21 35.38
C LYS A 412 -6.14 7.67 35.85
N GLN A 413 -6.14 7.89 37.15
CA GLN A 413 -5.98 9.20 37.75
C GLN A 413 -4.51 9.44 38.14
N ASP A 414 -3.98 10.65 37.94
CA ASP A 414 -2.62 11.02 38.33
C ASP A 414 -2.64 11.90 39.60
N PRO A 415 -1.88 11.56 40.65
CA PRO A 415 -0.80 10.55 40.74
C PRO A 415 -1.27 9.13 41.12
N GLY A 416 -2.53 8.82 40.99
CA GLY A 416 -3.14 7.60 41.51
C GLY A 416 -3.04 6.35 40.60
N SER A 417 -3.83 5.35 41.01
CA SER A 417 -3.94 4.04 40.40
C SER A 417 -5.00 4.01 39.26
N ALA A 418 -5.11 2.88 38.59
CA ALA A 418 -6.25 2.59 37.72
C ALA A 418 -7.57 2.71 38.50
N VAL A 419 -8.65 3.06 37.80
CA VAL A 419 -10.01 3.20 38.36
C VAL A 419 -10.99 2.26 37.65
N ALA A 420 -12.11 1.98 38.32
CA ALA A 420 -13.18 1.13 37.76
C ALA A 420 -14.37 1.93 37.22
N ASN A 421 -14.37 3.25 37.36
CA ASN A 421 -15.48 4.10 36.94
C ASN A 421 -15.85 3.92 35.46
N THR A 422 -17.16 3.81 35.21
CA THR A 422 -17.74 3.92 33.89
C THR A 422 -18.62 5.15 33.82
N GLU A 423 -18.57 5.89 32.74
CA GLU A 423 -19.47 6.99 32.42
C GLU A 423 -19.99 6.82 31.00
N GLU A 424 -21.26 7.18 30.82
CA GLU A 424 -21.98 7.08 29.56
C GLU A 424 -22.31 8.47 29.02
N TYR A 425 -22.04 8.70 27.74
CA TYR A 425 -22.28 9.96 27.07
C TYR A 425 -23.63 9.93 26.34
N GLY A 426 -24.47 10.92 26.62
CA GLY A 426 -25.81 11.07 26.03
C GLY A 426 -25.91 12.14 24.93
N GLY A 427 -24.80 12.50 24.29
CA GLY A 427 -24.76 13.52 23.21
C GLY A 427 -24.52 14.95 23.70
N SER A 428 -24.45 15.19 25.01
CA SER A 428 -24.10 16.52 25.56
C SER A 428 -23.46 16.46 26.96
N SER A 429 -23.67 15.38 27.69
CA SER A 429 -23.15 15.21 29.04
C SER A 429 -22.92 13.74 29.37
N TRP A 430 -22.07 13.51 30.38
CA TRP A 430 -21.76 12.19 30.91
C TRP A 430 -22.62 11.90 32.14
N THR A 431 -23.06 10.66 32.26
CA THR A 431 -23.75 10.10 33.42
C THR A 431 -23.01 8.87 33.93
N ALA A 432 -23.07 8.59 35.24
CA ALA A 432 -22.44 7.41 35.78
C ALA A 432 -23.12 6.14 35.27
N GLY A 433 -22.35 5.21 34.72
CA GLY A 433 -22.76 3.85 34.39
C GLY A 433 -22.25 2.84 35.43
N GLU A 434 -22.57 1.55 35.24
CA GLU A 434 -22.07 0.47 36.11
C GLU A 434 -20.54 0.39 36.08
N ALA A 435 -19.93 0.28 37.23
CA ALA A 435 -18.48 0.21 37.35
C ALA A 435 -17.92 -1.14 36.84
N LEU A 436 -16.73 -1.10 36.25
CA LEU A 436 -15.98 -2.33 35.94
C LEU A 436 -15.82 -3.19 37.21
N PRO A 437 -15.87 -4.52 37.10
CA PRO A 437 -15.63 -5.41 38.24
C PRO A 437 -14.27 -5.25 38.93
N GLY A 438 -13.33 -4.61 38.27
CA GLY A 438 -11.99 -4.25 38.77
C GLY A 438 -11.40 -3.08 38.04
N ALA A 439 -10.58 -2.28 38.78
CA ALA A 439 -9.89 -1.14 38.19
C ALA A 439 -9.00 -1.55 37.02
N ARG A 440 -9.10 -0.82 35.89
CA ARG A 440 -8.44 -1.21 34.62
C ARG A 440 -8.07 0.03 33.79
N ARG A 441 -6.92 0.02 33.15
CA ARG A 441 -6.46 1.06 32.21
C ARG A 441 -5.84 0.48 30.97
N GLY A 442 -5.76 1.26 29.88
CA GLY A 442 -5.08 0.87 28.65
C GLY A 442 -5.65 -0.38 27.97
N ALA A 443 -6.92 -0.69 28.20
CA ALA A 443 -7.66 -1.75 27.53
C ALA A 443 -8.16 -1.27 26.16
N ALA A 444 -8.53 -2.21 25.29
CA ALA A 444 -9.22 -1.96 24.05
C ALA A 444 -10.73 -1.86 24.29
N GLY A 445 -11.39 -0.92 23.60
CA GLY A 445 -12.85 -0.79 23.55
C GLY A 445 -13.36 -1.13 22.15
N ILE A 446 -14.47 -1.86 22.09
CA ILE A 446 -15.11 -2.33 20.84
C ILE A 446 -16.62 -2.20 21.01
N GLY A 447 -17.35 -1.86 19.94
CA GLY A 447 -18.81 -1.92 19.91
C GLY A 447 -19.49 -0.59 20.20
N ILE A 448 -20.74 -0.67 20.66
CA ILE A 448 -21.62 0.45 20.93
C ILE A 448 -22.07 0.43 22.41
N LEU A 449 -22.71 1.51 22.87
CA LEU A 449 -23.17 1.68 24.25
C LEU A 449 -23.91 0.45 24.81
N THR A 450 -24.80 -0.15 24.05
CA THR A 450 -25.63 -1.29 24.48
C THR A 450 -25.09 -2.68 24.07
N ALA A 451 -23.90 -2.73 23.46
CA ALA A 451 -23.26 -3.96 23.03
C ALA A 451 -21.74 -3.72 22.84
N GLY A 452 -21.02 -3.61 23.95
CA GLY A 452 -19.62 -3.25 23.99
C GLY A 452 -18.71 -4.34 24.57
N VAL A 453 -17.39 -4.21 24.32
CA VAL A 453 -16.37 -5.07 24.89
C VAL A 453 -15.23 -4.20 25.44
N VAL A 454 -14.77 -4.52 26.65
CA VAL A 454 -13.52 -4.02 27.25
C VAL A 454 -12.54 -5.19 27.33
N ALA A 455 -11.50 -5.19 26.50
CA ALA A 455 -10.58 -6.31 26.38
C ALA A 455 -9.17 -5.97 26.83
N GLY A 456 -8.52 -6.89 27.56
CA GLY A 456 -7.14 -6.73 28.04
C GLY A 456 -7.00 -5.57 29.02
N GLY A 457 -5.86 -4.91 28.98
CA GLY A 457 -5.52 -3.75 29.83
C GLY A 457 -4.64 -4.11 31.03
N ASP A 458 -4.49 -3.17 31.95
CA ASP A 458 -3.66 -3.27 33.16
C ASP A 458 -4.54 -3.15 34.40
N THR A 459 -4.57 -4.22 35.20
CA THR A 459 -5.28 -4.34 36.50
C THR A 459 -4.31 -4.39 37.70
N GLY A 460 -3.08 -3.94 37.53
CA GLY A 460 -1.91 -4.14 38.37
C GLY A 460 -0.83 -4.93 37.63
N SER A 461 -1.22 -5.65 36.62
CA SER A 461 -0.41 -6.28 35.59
C SER A 461 -1.26 -6.41 34.31
N ALA A 462 -0.63 -6.70 33.17
CA ALA A 462 -1.36 -6.98 31.94
C ALA A 462 -2.33 -8.15 32.15
N THR A 463 -3.56 -8.04 31.67
CA THR A 463 -4.60 -9.07 31.79
C THR A 463 -5.06 -9.56 30.39
N ASP A 464 -5.51 -10.80 30.34
CA ASP A 464 -6.11 -11.45 29.18
C ASP A 464 -7.65 -11.47 29.24
N THR A 465 -8.25 -10.97 30.32
CA THR A 465 -9.71 -10.98 30.48
C THR A 465 -10.39 -9.95 29.60
N SER A 466 -11.54 -10.29 29.03
CA SER A 466 -12.47 -9.34 28.43
C SER A 466 -13.80 -9.31 29.19
N LEU A 467 -14.46 -8.16 29.08
CA LEU A 467 -15.76 -7.90 29.70
C LEU A 467 -16.70 -7.40 28.62
N GLU A 468 -17.91 -7.93 28.60
CA GLU A 468 -18.97 -7.49 27.72
C GLU A 468 -19.92 -6.56 28.47
N TYR A 469 -20.33 -5.46 27.83
CA TYR A 469 -21.23 -4.44 28.38
C TYR A 469 -22.52 -4.41 27.57
N ASP A 470 -23.67 -4.56 28.24
CA ASP A 470 -24.99 -4.59 27.60
C ASP A 470 -25.74 -3.25 27.64
N GLY A 471 -25.10 -2.19 28.18
CA GLY A 471 -25.69 -0.88 28.43
C GLY A 471 -26.17 -0.71 29.87
N THR A 472 -26.09 -1.73 30.71
CA THR A 472 -26.43 -1.70 32.13
C THR A 472 -25.41 -2.41 32.99
N ASP A 473 -24.95 -3.59 32.60
CA ASP A 473 -24.08 -4.44 33.39
C ASP A 473 -22.88 -4.98 32.60
N TYR A 474 -21.79 -5.30 33.33
CA TYR A 474 -20.64 -6.02 32.79
C TYR A 474 -20.75 -7.52 33.07
N SER A 475 -20.56 -8.33 32.03
CA SER A 475 -20.39 -9.77 32.12
C SER A 475 -19.01 -10.21 31.61
N THR A 476 -18.57 -11.42 31.99
CA THR A 476 -17.29 -11.96 31.52
C THR A 476 -17.42 -12.43 30.07
N GLY A 477 -16.57 -11.89 29.20
CA GLY A 477 -16.40 -12.33 27.80
C GLY A 477 -15.31 -13.38 27.64
N GLY A 478 -14.98 -13.71 26.37
CA GLY A 478 -13.90 -14.64 26.03
C GLY A 478 -12.53 -14.15 26.52
N THR A 479 -11.61 -15.07 26.78
CA THR A 479 -10.24 -14.77 27.21
C THR A 479 -9.33 -14.55 26.00
N LEU A 480 -8.51 -13.49 26.02
CA LEU A 480 -7.47 -13.23 25.02
C LEU A 480 -6.42 -14.36 25.02
N ASN A 481 -5.82 -14.62 23.88
CA ASN A 481 -4.71 -15.59 23.79
C ASN A 481 -3.45 -15.08 24.53
N THR A 482 -3.31 -13.77 24.69
CA THR A 482 -2.15 -13.15 25.37
C THR A 482 -2.58 -11.95 26.19
N ALA A 483 -2.19 -11.93 27.47
CA ALA A 483 -2.38 -10.79 28.37
C ALA A 483 -1.59 -9.57 27.86
N ARG A 484 -2.27 -8.42 27.66
CA ARG A 484 -1.62 -7.19 27.13
C ARG A 484 -2.37 -5.91 27.48
N THR A 485 -1.63 -4.81 27.48
CA THR A 485 -2.11 -3.44 27.78
C THR A 485 -1.59 -2.46 26.73
N GLY A 486 -2.20 -1.28 26.65
CA GLY A 486 -1.83 -0.28 25.64
C GLY A 486 -2.28 -0.67 24.22
N ILE A 487 -3.36 -1.40 24.14
CA ILE A 487 -3.97 -1.94 22.93
C ILE A 487 -5.14 -1.09 22.45
N ARG A 488 -5.55 -1.28 21.21
CA ARG A 488 -6.71 -0.60 20.59
C ARG A 488 -7.64 -1.62 19.96
N GLY A 489 -8.93 -1.24 19.90
CA GLY A 489 -9.98 -2.09 19.33
C GLY A 489 -10.80 -1.37 18.27
N SER A 490 -11.44 -2.15 17.42
CA SER A 490 -12.43 -1.74 16.42
C SER A 490 -13.44 -2.85 16.19
N GLY A 491 -14.57 -2.55 15.54
CA GLY A 491 -15.62 -3.51 15.25
C GLY A 491 -16.79 -3.46 16.21
N ILE A 492 -17.54 -4.56 16.25
CA ILE A 492 -18.75 -4.74 17.08
C ILE A 492 -18.58 -5.93 18.01
N LEU A 493 -19.49 -6.09 18.99
CA LEU A 493 -19.45 -7.20 19.96
C LEU A 493 -19.26 -8.58 19.32
N THR A 494 -19.92 -8.86 18.19
CA THR A 494 -19.86 -10.17 17.51
C THR A 494 -18.84 -10.27 16.39
N ALA A 495 -18.11 -9.18 16.11
CA ALA A 495 -17.05 -9.11 15.10
C ALA A 495 -16.06 -7.99 15.49
N GLY A 496 -15.26 -8.24 16.52
CA GLY A 496 -14.31 -7.31 17.09
C GLY A 496 -12.88 -7.64 16.70
N LEU A 497 -12.02 -6.61 16.72
CA LEU A 497 -10.59 -6.69 16.45
C LEU A 497 -9.83 -5.96 17.55
N ILE A 498 -8.75 -6.55 18.06
CA ILE A 498 -7.77 -5.83 18.87
C ILE A 498 -6.37 -5.99 18.31
N CYS A 499 -5.56 -4.95 18.47
CA CYS A 499 -4.15 -4.93 18.04
C CYS A 499 -3.30 -4.09 18.99
N GLY A 500 -1.97 -4.25 18.89
CA GLY A 500 -0.99 -3.49 19.65
C GLY A 500 -0.38 -4.25 20.82
N ALA A 501 0.57 -3.59 21.49
CA ALA A 501 1.52 -4.11 22.48
C ALA A 501 2.52 -5.12 21.89
N THR A 502 2.09 -6.01 21.04
CA THR A 502 2.87 -6.98 20.28
C THR A 502 2.50 -6.83 18.78
N VAL A 503 3.05 -7.66 17.93
CA VAL A 503 2.60 -7.76 16.53
C VAL A 503 1.26 -8.50 16.42
N ALA A 504 0.91 -9.34 17.39
CA ALA A 504 -0.28 -10.18 17.32
C ALA A 504 -1.58 -9.36 17.29
N THR A 505 -2.43 -9.71 16.37
CA THR A 505 -3.82 -9.26 16.28
C THR A 505 -4.74 -10.38 16.75
N GLU A 506 -5.83 -10.04 17.44
CA GLU A 506 -6.84 -11.01 17.81
C GLU A 506 -8.23 -10.55 17.39
N GLU A 507 -9.04 -11.51 16.96
CA GLU A 507 -10.39 -11.33 16.45
C GLU A 507 -11.42 -11.97 17.37
N TYR A 508 -12.49 -11.24 17.67
CA TYR A 508 -13.59 -11.67 18.55
C TYR A 508 -14.85 -11.99 17.75
N ASN A 509 -15.44 -13.14 18.03
CA ASN A 509 -16.69 -13.59 17.38
C ASN A 509 -17.94 -13.46 18.25
N GLY A 510 -17.86 -12.78 19.40
CA GLY A 510 -18.92 -12.69 20.41
C GLY A 510 -18.83 -13.73 21.52
N THR A 511 -17.87 -14.66 21.46
CA THR A 511 -17.67 -15.69 22.49
C THR A 511 -16.20 -16.02 22.74
N ALA A 512 -15.37 -15.99 21.70
CA ALA A 512 -13.97 -16.39 21.78
C ALA A 512 -13.07 -15.48 20.93
N TRP A 513 -11.83 -15.35 21.36
CA TRP A 513 -10.77 -14.68 20.65
C TRP A 513 -9.94 -15.67 19.84
N THR A 514 -9.66 -15.35 18.60
CA THR A 514 -8.81 -16.12 17.69
C THR A 514 -7.70 -15.23 17.13
N ALA A 515 -6.57 -15.83 16.75
CA ALA A 515 -5.48 -15.08 16.15
C ALA A 515 -5.88 -14.60 14.75
N GLY A 516 -5.66 -13.30 14.48
CA GLY A 516 -5.69 -12.69 13.15
C GLY A 516 -4.29 -12.51 12.60
N GLY A 517 -4.16 -11.82 11.44
CA GLY A 517 -2.86 -11.53 10.83
C GLY A 517 -2.02 -10.57 11.68
N ASP A 518 -0.72 -10.80 11.75
CA ASP A 518 0.20 -10.01 12.56
C ASP A 518 0.41 -8.60 11.99
N MET A 519 0.52 -7.59 12.88
CA MET A 519 0.94 -6.23 12.53
C MET A 519 2.37 -6.24 11.97
N LEU A 520 2.66 -5.32 11.05
CA LEU A 520 3.99 -5.18 10.45
C LEU A 520 5.08 -4.81 11.48
N ALA A 521 4.69 -4.20 12.59
CA ALA A 521 5.58 -3.87 13.71
C ALA A 521 4.78 -3.69 15.00
N PRO A 522 5.32 -4.07 16.17
CA PRO A 522 4.66 -3.83 17.44
C PRO A 522 4.56 -2.33 17.72
N THR A 523 3.43 -1.91 18.29
CA THR A 523 3.23 -0.53 18.73
C THR A 523 2.34 -0.47 19.97
N THR A 524 2.53 0.58 20.77
CA THR A 524 1.71 0.89 21.94
C THR A 524 1.36 2.37 21.90
N SER A 525 0.37 2.81 22.66
CA SER A 525 0.07 4.25 22.77
C SER A 525 -0.08 4.95 21.40
N PHE A 526 -0.76 4.28 20.48
CA PHE A 526 -1.05 4.70 19.12
C PHE A 526 -2.54 5.05 18.95
N GLY A 527 -2.92 5.63 17.81
CA GLY A 527 -4.32 5.82 17.41
C GLY A 527 -4.81 4.65 16.55
N ALA A 528 -6.10 4.38 16.59
CA ALA A 528 -6.76 3.41 15.71
C ALA A 528 -8.13 3.90 15.27
N SER A 529 -8.64 3.35 14.18
CA SER A 529 -10.00 3.59 13.66
C SER A 529 -11.05 2.85 14.50
N SER A 530 -11.46 3.44 15.63
CA SER A 530 -12.36 2.79 16.59
C SER A 530 -13.76 2.47 16.04
N ALA A 531 -14.20 3.14 14.99
CA ALA A 531 -15.44 2.82 14.25
C ALA A 531 -15.20 1.92 13.02
N GLY A 532 -13.99 1.37 12.86
CA GLY A 532 -13.68 0.35 11.85
C GLY A 532 -14.45 -0.95 12.09
N THR A 533 -14.29 -1.88 11.18
CA THR A 533 -14.83 -3.24 11.32
C THR A 533 -13.70 -4.22 11.64
N GLN A 534 -14.06 -5.46 12.01
CA GLN A 534 -13.08 -6.54 12.17
C GLN A 534 -12.22 -6.75 10.90
N SER A 535 -12.84 -6.60 9.74
CA SER A 535 -12.19 -6.79 8.42
C SER A 535 -11.67 -5.51 7.77
N ALA A 536 -11.81 -4.34 8.40
CA ALA A 536 -11.31 -3.07 7.88
C ALA A 536 -11.00 -2.10 9.03
N SER A 537 -9.75 -2.10 9.47
CA SER A 537 -9.28 -1.27 10.58
C SER A 537 -7.94 -0.63 10.26
N SER A 538 -7.62 0.49 10.88
CA SER A 538 -6.32 1.14 10.75
C SER A 538 -5.67 1.43 12.09
N ALA A 539 -4.34 1.41 12.11
CA ALA A 539 -3.51 1.77 13.24
C ALA A 539 -2.43 2.77 12.79
N PHE A 540 -2.23 3.85 13.56
CA PHE A 540 -1.34 4.93 13.14
C PHE A 540 -0.61 5.57 14.31
N GLY A 541 0.61 6.06 14.04
CA GLY A 541 1.47 6.70 15.04
C GLY A 541 2.11 5.73 16.04
N GLY A 542 2.37 6.21 17.24
CA GLY A 542 2.99 5.45 18.33
C GLY A 542 4.44 5.85 18.60
N PRO A 543 5.05 5.32 19.69
CA PRO A 543 6.42 5.65 20.07
C PRO A 543 7.47 5.20 19.03
N PRO A 544 8.57 5.94 18.86
CA PRO A 544 8.92 7.23 19.44
C PRO A 544 8.46 8.45 18.60
N ASN A 545 7.18 8.61 18.33
CA ASN A 545 6.53 9.60 17.45
C ASN A 545 6.56 9.17 15.98
N LYS A 546 5.99 8.02 15.71
CA LYS A 546 5.90 7.47 14.36
C LYS A 546 4.88 8.24 13.51
N VAL A 547 5.14 8.30 12.22
CA VAL A 547 4.19 8.76 11.19
C VAL A 547 3.44 7.58 10.53
N THR A 548 3.88 6.36 10.76
CA THR A 548 3.41 5.17 10.06
C THR A 548 1.93 4.92 10.27
N THR A 549 1.26 4.53 9.19
CA THR A 549 -0.12 4.05 9.18
C THR A 549 -0.15 2.65 8.58
N MET A 550 -0.92 1.78 9.19
CA MET A 550 -1.18 0.41 8.72
C MET A 550 -2.69 0.21 8.61
N GLY A 551 -3.13 -0.54 7.61
CA GLY A 551 -4.53 -0.95 7.44
C GLY A 551 -4.65 -2.47 7.46
N TYR A 552 -5.71 -2.98 8.09
CA TYR A 552 -6.08 -4.39 8.17
C TYR A 552 -7.22 -4.68 7.20
N ASP A 553 -7.11 -5.75 6.42
CA ASP A 553 -8.09 -6.16 5.40
C ASP A 553 -8.96 -7.37 5.80
N GLY A 554 -8.87 -7.80 7.05
CA GLY A 554 -9.54 -9.00 7.56
C GLY A 554 -8.65 -10.25 7.56
N THR A 555 -7.44 -10.16 7.01
CA THR A 555 -6.46 -11.26 6.95
C THR A 555 -5.05 -10.79 7.26
N ALA A 556 -4.66 -9.62 6.77
CA ALA A 556 -3.29 -9.12 6.88
C ALA A 556 -3.24 -7.60 7.08
N TRP A 557 -2.16 -7.15 7.70
CA TRP A 557 -1.83 -5.73 7.81
C TRP A 557 -0.94 -5.30 6.65
N SER A 558 -1.25 -4.15 6.08
CA SER A 558 -0.46 -3.51 5.01
C SER A 558 -0.21 -2.04 5.32
N THR A 559 0.85 -1.48 4.73
CA THR A 559 1.16 -0.05 4.88
C THR A 559 0.09 0.81 4.21
N ARG A 560 -0.16 1.99 4.81
CA ARG A 560 -0.98 3.07 4.25
C ARG A 560 -0.15 4.34 4.19
N PRO A 561 -0.59 5.38 3.47
CA PRO A 561 0.07 6.69 3.49
C PRO A 561 0.32 7.18 4.91
N ASN A 562 1.52 7.71 5.15
CA ASN A 562 1.95 8.18 6.47
C ASN A 562 1.27 9.49 6.88
N MET A 563 1.03 9.67 8.18
CA MET A 563 0.66 10.98 8.75
C MET A 563 1.72 12.04 8.43
N ALA A 564 1.32 13.30 8.34
CA ALA A 564 2.25 14.41 8.17
C ALA A 564 3.10 14.65 9.43
N THR A 565 2.51 14.46 10.62
CA THR A 565 3.18 14.70 11.90
C THR A 565 3.30 13.42 12.72
N GLY A 566 4.53 13.02 13.03
CA GLY A 566 4.81 11.88 13.90
C GLY A 566 4.38 12.13 15.34
N ARG A 567 3.52 11.27 15.89
CA ARG A 567 2.95 11.42 17.23
C ARG A 567 2.84 10.10 17.97
N ALA A 568 2.95 10.18 19.31
CA ALA A 568 2.68 9.09 20.23
C ALA A 568 1.55 9.47 21.19
N LYS A 569 0.94 8.49 21.87
CA LYS A 569 -0.10 8.71 22.88
C LYS A 569 -1.31 9.49 22.34
N LEU A 570 -1.58 9.35 21.05
CA LEU A 570 -2.64 10.07 20.33
C LEU A 570 -3.97 9.32 20.43
N GLY A 571 -5.05 10.07 20.24
CA GLY A 571 -6.37 9.51 20.02
C GLY A 571 -6.60 9.15 18.54
N GLY A 572 -7.56 8.29 18.31
CA GLY A 572 -8.00 7.94 16.98
C GLY A 572 -9.44 7.48 16.97
N PHE A 573 -10.13 7.74 15.86
CA PHE A 573 -11.45 7.23 15.56
C PHE A 573 -11.68 7.19 14.04
N GLY A 574 -12.87 6.82 13.61
CA GLY A 574 -13.22 6.67 12.19
C GLY A 574 -13.15 5.23 11.71
N THR A 575 -13.23 5.06 10.41
CA THR A 575 -13.15 3.77 9.70
C THR A 575 -11.79 3.63 9.00
N GLU A 576 -11.49 2.47 8.44
CA GLU A 576 -10.24 2.25 7.70
C GLU A 576 -10.05 3.28 6.57
N PRO A 577 -11.03 3.54 5.68
CA PRO A 577 -10.86 4.51 4.62
C PRO A 577 -11.09 5.98 5.06
N ALA A 578 -11.52 6.22 6.31
CA ALA A 578 -11.86 7.55 6.81
C ALA A 578 -11.56 7.67 8.29
N ALA A 579 -10.27 7.68 8.66
CA ALA A 579 -9.80 7.76 10.03
C ALA A 579 -9.44 9.20 10.43
N VAL A 580 -9.46 9.46 11.74
CA VAL A 580 -8.99 10.71 12.35
C VAL A 580 -7.93 10.39 13.39
N SER A 581 -6.85 11.11 13.32
CA SER A 581 -5.76 11.13 14.29
C SER A 581 -5.76 12.48 15.00
N PHE A 582 -5.79 12.52 16.33
CA PHE A 582 -5.89 13.78 17.07
C PHE A 582 -5.10 13.77 18.38
N GLY A 583 -4.66 14.95 18.82
CA GLY A 583 -3.87 15.10 20.03
C GLY A 583 -2.55 14.30 20.01
N GLY A 584 -2.13 13.83 21.16
CA GLY A 584 -0.89 13.08 21.35
C GLY A 584 0.30 13.96 21.67
N THR A 585 1.52 13.40 21.59
CA THR A 585 2.78 14.09 21.84
C THR A 585 3.70 14.02 20.62
N THR A 586 4.44 15.12 20.38
CA THR A 586 5.56 15.20 19.42
C THR A 586 6.92 15.13 20.10
N GLY A 587 6.94 15.05 21.42
CA GLY A 587 8.11 14.94 22.31
C GLY A 587 7.74 14.17 23.59
N PRO A 588 8.61 14.12 24.60
CA PRO A 588 8.39 13.26 25.77
C PRO A 588 7.09 13.55 26.55
N THR A 589 6.71 14.84 26.66
CA THR A 589 5.59 15.28 27.51
C THR A 589 4.77 16.45 26.92
N THR A 590 5.09 16.93 25.73
CA THR A 590 4.40 18.06 25.12
C THR A 590 3.19 17.59 24.34
N GLY A 591 2.00 17.77 24.91
CA GLY A 591 0.74 17.51 24.22
C GLY A 591 0.49 18.51 23.09
N VAL A 592 -0.20 18.07 22.03
CA VAL A 592 -0.55 18.91 20.87
C VAL A 592 -2.06 18.92 20.63
N THR A 593 -2.53 19.93 19.87
CA THR A 593 -3.93 20.07 19.43
C THR A 593 -4.15 19.56 18.02
N THR A 594 -3.10 19.04 17.38
CA THR A 594 -3.10 18.64 15.96
C THR A 594 -4.12 17.55 15.68
N THR A 595 -4.91 17.75 14.62
CA THR A 595 -5.79 16.75 14.03
C THR A 595 -5.39 16.52 12.59
N GLU A 596 -5.40 15.27 12.17
CA GLU A 596 -5.23 14.87 10.76
C GLU A 596 -6.34 13.89 10.37
N ASN A 597 -6.93 14.10 9.20
CA ASN A 597 -7.98 13.29 8.61
C ASN A 597 -7.39 12.41 7.51
N PHE A 598 -7.58 11.11 7.58
CA PHE A 598 -7.23 10.16 6.53
C PHE A 598 -8.40 10.01 5.57
N THR A 599 -8.12 10.16 4.30
CA THR A 599 -9.04 9.73 3.22
C THR A 599 -8.38 8.59 2.49
N GLY A 600 -9.04 7.46 2.42
CA GLY A 600 -8.60 6.29 1.65
C GLY A 600 -8.58 6.56 0.16
N GLU A 601 -8.08 5.61 -0.59
CA GLU A 601 -8.13 5.66 -2.05
C GLU A 601 -9.58 5.76 -2.54
N THR A 602 -9.81 6.61 -3.53
CA THR A 602 -11.12 6.80 -4.15
C THR A 602 -11.04 6.62 -5.66
N GLU A 603 -12.04 5.99 -6.23
CA GLU A 603 -12.24 5.92 -7.68
C GLU A 603 -13.39 6.82 -8.10
N THR A 604 -13.17 7.62 -9.13
CA THR A 604 -14.19 8.49 -9.72
C THR A 604 -14.28 8.24 -11.22
N ALA A 605 -15.49 8.02 -11.72
CA ALA A 605 -15.74 7.83 -13.15
C ALA A 605 -15.35 9.09 -13.95
N ASN A 606 -14.62 8.89 -15.05
CA ASN A 606 -14.23 9.97 -15.97
C ASN A 606 -15.40 10.28 -16.90
N VAL A 607 -16.27 11.19 -16.46
CA VAL A 607 -17.44 11.61 -17.22
C VAL A 607 -17.06 12.80 -18.12
N THR A 608 -17.29 12.66 -19.41
CA THR A 608 -17.06 13.73 -20.39
C THR A 608 -18.39 14.27 -20.89
N ASP A 609 -18.55 15.60 -20.83
CA ASP A 609 -19.67 16.30 -21.45
C ASP A 609 -19.43 16.40 -22.98
N PHE A 610 -20.38 15.97 -23.76
CA PHE A 610 -20.38 16.22 -25.20
C PHE A 610 -21.15 17.52 -25.46
N SER A 611 -20.45 18.63 -25.65
CA SER A 611 -21.08 19.89 -26.08
C SER A 611 -21.55 19.75 -27.54
N THR A 612 -22.77 20.14 -27.78
CA THR A 612 -23.29 20.39 -29.13
C THR A 612 -22.98 21.83 -29.49
N GLU A 613 -21.72 22.17 -29.87
CA GLU A 613 -21.46 23.34 -30.68
C GLU A 613 -21.52 22.99 -32.16
#